data_86710a5da0d05a90b255a568e8bf66b5
#
_entry.id   86710a5da0d05a90b255a568e8bf66b5
#
_cell.length_a   1.000
_cell.length_b   1.000
_cell.length_c   1.000
_cell.angle_alpha   90.00
_cell.angle_beta   90.00
_cell.angle_gamma   90.00
#
_symmetry.space_group_name_H-M   'P 1'
#
loop_
_entity.id
_entity.type
_entity.pdbx_description
1 polymer ?
#
loop_
_entity_poly.entity_id
_entity_poly.type
_entity_poly.pdbx_seq_one_letter_code
_entity_poly.pdbx_strand_id
1 'polypeptide(L)' 'MEFIHICPLTKKKSIITGDLIKETNTTYVLSNAVVRGEKKELYSLPKSLYKIN' A
#
# COMPACT_ATOMS: atom_id res chain seq x y z
N MET A 1 2.84 -9.20 -1.36
CA MET A 1 3.60 -8.25 -0.53
C MET A 1 2.66 -7.45 0.34
N GLU A 2 3.12 -7.11 1.51
CA GLU A 2 2.36 -6.27 2.43
C GLU A 2 2.98 -4.89 2.52
N PHE A 3 2.13 -3.87 2.52
CA PHE A 3 2.54 -2.47 2.64
C PHE A 3 1.86 -1.89 3.87
N ILE A 4 2.62 -1.20 4.70
CA ILE A 4 2.16 -0.73 6.01
C ILE A 4 2.20 0.79 6.07
N HIS A 5 1.12 1.37 6.57
CA HIS A 5 1.02 2.78 6.90
C HIS A 5 0.60 2.92 8.36
N ILE A 6 1.33 3.75 9.10
CA ILE A 6 0.99 4.05 10.49
C ILE A 6 0.62 5.52 10.56
N CYS A 7 -0.62 5.80 10.96
CA CYS A 7 -1.09 7.17 11.12
C CYS A 7 -0.38 7.83 12.32
N PRO A 8 0.34 8.95 12.15
CA PRO A 8 1.09 9.56 13.24
C PRO A 8 0.20 10.14 14.34
N LEU A 9 -1.05 10.48 14.02
CA LEU A 9 -1.97 11.08 14.98
C LEU A 9 -2.66 10.02 15.84
N THR A 10 -3.17 8.96 15.23
CA THR A 10 -3.94 7.92 15.92
C THR A 10 -3.13 6.68 16.21
N LYS A 11 -1.97 6.56 15.58
CA LYS A 11 -1.10 5.37 15.63
C LYS A 11 -1.78 4.11 15.12
N LYS A 12 -2.85 4.26 14.35
CA LYS A 12 -3.53 3.13 13.73
C LYS A 12 -2.72 2.62 12.55
N LYS A 13 -2.64 1.30 12.46
CA LYS A 13 -1.89 0.62 11.42
C LYS A 13 -2.84 0.18 10.31
N SER A 14 -2.49 0.53 9.08
CA SER A 14 -3.22 0.06 7.91
C SER A 14 -2.33 -0.85 7.08
N ILE A 15 -2.86 -1.99 6.66
CA ILE A 15 -2.11 -2.95 5.86
C ILE A 15 -2.82 -3.13 4.54
N ILE A 16 -2.05 -3.00 3.44
CA ILE A 16 -2.54 -3.24 2.10
C ILE A 16 -1.68 -4.36 1.51
N THR A 17 -2.34 -5.37 0.95
CA THR A 17 -1.63 -6.47 0.31
C THR A 17 -1.83 -6.39 -1.20
N GLY A 18 -0.86 -6.88 -1.96
CA GLY A 18 -0.95 -6.90 -3.42
C GLY A 18 0.36 -7.31 -4.04
N ASP A 19 0.35 -7.36 -5.38
CA ASP A 19 1.54 -7.69 -6.16
C ASP A 19 2.15 -6.41 -6.71
N LEU A 20 3.41 -6.16 -6.36
CA LEU A 20 4.13 -4.98 -6.87
C LEU A 20 4.49 -5.23 -8.34
N ILE A 21 3.86 -4.45 -9.24
CA ILE A 21 4.09 -4.58 -10.68
C ILE A 21 4.92 -3.44 -11.25
N LYS A 22 4.98 -2.32 -10.54
CA LYS A 22 5.77 -1.17 -10.97
C LYS A 22 6.13 -0.33 -9.75
N GLU A 23 7.30 0.27 -9.81
CA GLU A 23 7.77 1.17 -8.76
C GLU A 23 8.35 2.41 -9.40
N THR A 24 7.92 3.58 -8.94
CA THR A 24 8.51 4.86 -9.35
C THR A 24 9.29 5.44 -8.18
N ASN A 25 9.86 6.65 -8.36
CA ASN A 25 10.60 7.31 -7.28
C ASN A 25 9.71 7.65 -6.08
N THR A 26 8.40 7.83 -6.29
CA THR A 26 7.48 8.29 -5.26
C THR A 26 6.31 7.37 -5.00
N THR A 27 6.13 6.32 -5.80
CA THR A 27 4.90 5.53 -5.77
C THR A 27 5.16 4.05 -6.02
N TYR A 28 4.42 3.19 -5.30
CA TYR A 28 4.33 1.77 -5.61
C TYR A 28 3.03 1.53 -6.37
N VAL A 29 3.07 0.76 -7.45
CA VAL A 29 1.88 0.37 -8.19
C VAL A 29 1.64 -1.12 -7.99
N LEU A 30 0.47 -1.46 -7.49
CA LEU A 30 0.10 -2.82 -7.14
C LEU A 30 -0.98 -3.36 -8.05
N SER A 31 -0.90 -4.66 -8.33
CA SER A 31 -1.95 -5.42 -8.98
C SER A 31 -2.60 -6.33 -7.94
N ASN A 32 -3.89 -6.59 -8.09
CA ASN A 32 -4.66 -7.42 -7.16
C ASN A 32 -4.52 -6.97 -5.71
N ALA A 33 -4.60 -5.67 -5.50
CA ALA A 33 -4.47 -5.10 -4.17
C ALA A 33 -5.73 -5.33 -3.34
N VAL A 34 -5.55 -5.62 -2.06
CA VAL A 34 -6.66 -5.72 -1.09
C VAL A 34 -6.54 -4.54 -0.14
N VAL A 35 -7.53 -3.64 -0.20
CA VAL A 35 -7.57 -2.41 0.58
C VAL A 35 -8.83 -2.44 1.44
N ARG A 36 -8.67 -2.54 2.75
CA ARG A 36 -9.80 -2.59 3.69
C ARG A 36 -10.83 -3.67 3.33
N GLY A 37 -10.35 -4.83 2.90
CA GLY A 37 -11.21 -5.93 2.48
C GLY A 37 -11.77 -5.83 1.08
N GLU A 38 -11.51 -4.72 0.37
CA GLU A 38 -11.92 -4.54 -1.02
C GLU A 38 -10.78 -4.90 -1.97
N LYS A 39 -11.10 -5.63 -3.01
CA LYS A 39 -10.12 -6.01 -4.02
C LYS A 39 -10.08 -4.99 -5.14
N LYS A 40 -8.89 -4.48 -5.44
CA LYS A 40 -8.64 -3.52 -6.52
C LYS A 40 -7.72 -4.16 -7.55
N GLU A 41 -8.03 -4.00 -8.84
CA GLU A 41 -7.16 -4.53 -9.90
C GLU A 41 -5.84 -3.76 -9.99
N LEU A 42 -5.89 -2.45 -9.86
CA LEU A 42 -4.72 -1.59 -9.84
C LEU A 42 -4.86 -0.58 -8.71
N TYR A 43 -3.79 -0.39 -7.98
CA TYR A 43 -3.79 0.54 -6.87
C TYR A 43 -2.42 1.15 -6.68
N SER A 44 -2.37 2.46 -6.46
CA SER A 44 -1.11 3.19 -6.26
C SER A 44 -0.97 3.61 -4.80
N LEU A 45 0.23 3.42 -4.26
CA LEU A 45 0.54 3.82 -2.89
C LEU A 45 1.68 4.83 -2.88
N PRO A 46 1.55 5.95 -2.16
CA PRO A 46 2.67 6.89 -2.03
C PRO A 46 3.75 6.29 -1.12
N LYS A 47 5.00 6.32 -1.58
CA LYS A 47 6.14 5.80 -0.81
C LYS A 47 6.35 6.55 0.49
N SER A 48 5.95 7.82 0.55
CA SER A 48 6.11 8.64 1.75
C SER A 48 5.23 8.14 2.90
N LEU A 49 4.14 7.45 2.60
CA LEU A 49 3.18 6.97 3.62
C LEU A 49 3.27 5.48 3.87
N TYR A 50 3.70 4.69 2.90
CA TYR A 50 3.70 3.24 3.00
C TYR A 50 5.12 2.68 2.97
N LYS A 51 5.33 1.64 3.76
CA LYS A 51 6.61 0.90 3.77
C LYS A 51 6.33 -0.55 3.48
N ILE A 52 7.27 -1.20 2.82
CA ILE A 52 7.19 -2.64 2.57
C ILE A 52 7.50 -3.37 3.87
N ASN A 53 6.62 -4.29 4.18
CA ASN A 53 6.79 -5.11 5.38
C ASN A 53 7.74 -6.28 5.09
#